data_11431d4a304dfa79bf6c2cf5e7d6925d
#
_entry.id   11431d4a304dfa79bf6c2cf5e7d6925d
#
_cell.length_a   1.000
_cell.length_b   1.000
_cell.length_c   1.000
_cell.angle_alpha   90.00
_cell.angle_beta   90.00
_cell.angle_gamma   90.00
#
_symmetry.space_group_name_H-M   'P 1'
#
loop_
_entity.id
_entity.type
_entity.pdbx_description
1 polymer ?
#
loop_
_entity_poly.entity_id
_entity_poly.type
_entity_poly.pdbx_seq_one_letter_code
_entity_poly.pdbx_strand_id
1 'polypeptide(L)'
;MWKLCLELSEDKTKVIARLPGEVDLGGELNQNELNEQLVAMNAERMFIVEGEVVRFINCAKERKAEAYEGIVIAEKRNAQVEVELSNNDMLASMNVVGAYGGRGLRGPEIVQALAQARVSKGINKLALKKVLVVSTQLKPGETFSQPVAVGKQPIKGKDALFTPLVKDITKRILKPKDGQSASDKIDLRNLGETIAVDVGDEVMRRTPATKGTPGFTVQGRVIPPQAGKDSPMKPGKGTEISKHDPNLLIASVSGTPLIKDKTIEVDNALCLNSVGVNTGHVKFKGNVIIGGNIESGMIVKATGSITVGGFIESADVQAQDDIQVGKGIIGHTVSDGQPKSCHVKAKGSIRASYAQYCDLQAGEDIELAVHSMNNDIVCGRNLTVLDANGRNGTLSGGDAKVGDKVVCLQLGVEGDTATKVEAFARYSAFKERLAELKDQYKRAQEGTMDVIRKELEFKKRPKAERTDEEQAQIDVMKTQNNEQLEAIKQKLEQTEHDFEVALEENIVEAKERVFTRVTVQFGDEQVTTKRTHGGCSFRFNQYEIKVSANLEEEDVAAV
;
A
#
# COMPACT_ATOMS: atom_id res chain seq x y z
N MET A 1 34.27 -46.39 59.88
CA MET A 1 33.18 -46.48 60.87
C MET A 1 31.83 -46.88 60.26
N TRP A 2 31.38 -46.18 59.23
CA TRP A 2 30.11 -46.47 58.55
C TRP A 2 29.94 -47.95 58.15
N LYS A 3 30.99 -48.64 57.79
CA LYS A 3 30.96 -50.06 57.42
C LYS A 3 30.33 -50.98 58.49
N LEU A 4 30.40 -50.61 59.76
CA LEU A 4 29.85 -51.44 60.87
C LEU A 4 28.43 -51.02 61.24
N CYS A 5 28.02 -49.83 60.77
CA CYS A 5 26.73 -49.23 61.12
C CYS A 5 25.68 -49.35 60.00
N LEU A 6 26.05 -49.70 58.76
CA LEU A 6 25.13 -49.75 57.64
C LEU A 6 24.62 -51.15 57.32
N GLU A 7 23.32 -51.24 57.23
CA GLU A 7 22.62 -52.45 56.83
C GLU A 7 21.70 -52.18 55.65
N LEU A 8 21.65 -53.11 54.69
CA LEU A 8 20.66 -53.06 53.60
C LEU A 8 19.40 -53.79 54.06
N SER A 9 18.21 -53.10 53.88
CA SER A 9 16.94 -53.80 54.19
C SER A 9 16.77 -55.08 53.41
N GLU A 10 15.98 -56.02 53.92
CA GLU A 10 15.76 -57.36 53.28
C GLU A 10 15.26 -57.25 51.82
N ASP A 11 14.44 -56.19 51.54
CA ASP A 11 13.94 -55.93 50.21
C ASP A 11 14.91 -55.11 49.32
N LYS A 12 16.10 -54.78 49.87
CA LYS A 12 17.14 -53.97 49.19
C LYS A 12 16.64 -52.58 48.73
N THR A 13 15.63 -52.00 49.40
CA THR A 13 15.06 -50.72 49.04
C THR A 13 15.57 -49.57 49.90
N LYS A 14 16.10 -49.85 51.08
CA LYS A 14 16.54 -48.87 52.05
C LYS A 14 17.90 -49.22 52.62
N VAL A 15 18.68 -48.19 52.98
CA VAL A 15 19.88 -48.35 53.77
C VAL A 15 19.58 -47.82 55.18
N ILE A 16 19.73 -48.67 56.18
CA ILE A 16 19.46 -48.36 57.57
C ILE A 16 20.80 -48.22 58.26
N ALA A 17 20.98 -47.12 58.96
CA ALA A 17 22.09 -46.90 59.83
C ALA A 17 21.72 -47.33 61.27
N ARG A 18 22.44 -48.28 61.81
CA ARG A 18 22.22 -48.84 63.15
C ARG A 18 23.54 -48.93 63.90
N LEU A 19 23.57 -48.50 65.13
CA LEU A 19 24.71 -48.74 66.00
C LEU A 19 24.76 -50.20 66.43
N PRO A 20 25.82 -50.94 66.14
CA PRO A 20 26.04 -52.23 66.76
C PRO A 20 26.33 -52.07 68.25
N GLY A 21 25.76 -52.88 69.13
CA GLY A 21 25.86 -52.78 70.58
C GLY A 21 27.16 -52.22 71.07
N GLU A 22 27.62 -52.26 72.24
CA GLU A 22 28.77 -51.65 72.90
C GLU A 22 30.09 -51.36 72.10
N VAL A 23 30.01 -50.79 70.88
CA VAL A 23 31.17 -50.36 70.11
C VAL A 23 31.49 -48.91 70.41
N ASP A 24 32.73 -48.71 70.85
CA ASP A 24 33.24 -47.33 71.10
C ASP A 24 33.45 -46.61 69.74
N LEU A 25 32.74 -45.48 69.53
CA LEU A 25 32.87 -44.71 68.33
C LEU A 25 34.19 -43.90 68.39
N GLY A 26 35.32 -44.58 68.10
CA GLY A 26 36.66 -44.00 68.15
C GLY A 26 36.98 -43.00 67.01
N GLY A 27 36.00 -42.40 66.31
CA GLY A 27 36.23 -41.46 65.23
C GLY A 27 34.97 -40.76 64.75
N GLU A 28 35.08 -39.63 64.01
CA GLU A 28 33.95 -38.90 63.43
C GLU A 28 33.34 -39.67 62.24
N LEU A 29 32.01 -39.73 62.19
CA LEU A 29 31.25 -40.24 61.05
C LEU A 29 31.30 -39.21 59.90
N ASN A 30 32.21 -39.41 58.95
CA ASN A 30 32.45 -38.49 57.83
C ASN A 30 31.56 -38.84 56.61
N GLN A 31 31.07 -37.81 55.96
CA GLN A 31 30.19 -37.93 54.81
C GLN A 31 30.89 -38.59 53.59
N ASN A 32 32.20 -38.38 53.40
CA ASN A 32 32.96 -39.03 52.32
C ASN A 32 33.04 -40.55 52.54
N GLU A 33 33.28 -41.02 53.77
CA GLU A 33 33.28 -42.41 54.12
C GLU A 33 31.89 -43.05 53.97
N LEU A 34 30.80 -42.30 54.22
CA LEU A 34 29.44 -42.76 53.95
C LEU A 34 29.25 -43.08 52.48
N ASN A 35 29.66 -42.16 51.57
CA ASN A 35 29.56 -42.39 50.12
C ASN A 35 30.36 -43.59 49.65
N GLU A 36 31.58 -43.79 50.16
CA GLU A 36 32.40 -44.96 49.84
C GLU A 36 31.72 -46.29 50.28
N GLN A 37 31.08 -46.29 51.44
CA GLN A 37 30.36 -47.45 51.92
C GLN A 37 29.07 -47.70 51.13
N LEU A 38 28.35 -46.64 50.73
CA LEU A 38 27.18 -46.80 49.86
C LEU A 38 27.56 -47.40 48.48
N VAL A 39 28.73 -47.03 47.93
CA VAL A 39 29.28 -47.64 46.72
C VAL A 39 29.59 -49.14 46.95
N ALA A 40 30.26 -49.44 48.08
CA ALA A 40 30.61 -50.87 48.43
C ALA A 40 29.37 -51.78 48.59
N MET A 41 28.23 -51.18 49.01
CA MET A 41 26.92 -51.84 49.15
C MET A 41 26.06 -51.84 47.88
N ASN A 42 26.56 -51.31 46.76
CA ASN A 42 25.82 -51.05 45.53
C ASN A 42 24.58 -50.15 45.76
N ALA A 43 24.68 -49.21 46.68
CA ALA A 43 23.64 -48.29 47.07
C ALA A 43 23.95 -46.82 46.63
N GLU A 44 25.00 -46.57 45.82
CA GLU A 44 25.43 -45.25 45.37
C GLU A 44 24.36 -44.46 44.61
N ARG A 45 23.40 -45.18 44.05
CA ARG A 45 22.31 -44.57 43.28
C ARG A 45 21.07 -44.29 44.10
N MET A 46 21.05 -44.61 45.39
CA MET A 46 19.90 -44.35 46.25
C MET A 46 19.85 -42.87 46.68
N PHE A 47 18.65 -42.39 46.96
CA PHE A 47 18.42 -41.07 47.47
C PHE A 47 18.88 -40.98 48.95
N ILE A 48 19.89 -40.19 49.22
CA ILE A 48 20.38 -39.98 50.57
C ILE A 48 19.48 -38.94 51.25
N VAL A 49 18.90 -39.29 52.39
CA VAL A 49 18.07 -38.38 53.20
C VAL A 49 18.99 -37.64 54.15
N GLU A 50 19.57 -36.53 53.72
CA GLU A 50 20.58 -35.76 54.45
C GLU A 50 20.15 -35.43 55.88
N GLY A 51 18.87 -35.06 56.09
CA GLY A 51 18.32 -34.80 57.40
C GLY A 51 18.39 -36.03 58.35
N GLU A 52 18.13 -37.23 57.82
CA GLU A 52 18.18 -38.46 58.60
C GLU A 52 19.64 -38.92 58.84
N VAL A 53 20.56 -38.64 57.90
CA VAL A 53 22.02 -38.84 58.13
C VAL A 53 22.49 -38.00 59.28
N VAL A 54 22.16 -36.70 59.30
CA VAL A 54 22.52 -35.79 60.42
C VAL A 54 21.87 -36.24 61.73
N ARG A 55 20.60 -36.66 61.66
CA ARG A 55 19.86 -37.21 62.84
C ARG A 55 20.56 -38.44 63.40
N PHE A 56 20.93 -39.40 62.54
CA PHE A 56 21.66 -40.61 62.94
C PHE A 56 23.00 -40.23 63.64
N ILE A 57 23.80 -39.33 63.03
CA ILE A 57 25.07 -38.90 63.59
C ILE A 57 24.89 -38.31 65.00
N ASN A 58 23.87 -37.48 65.20
CA ASN A 58 23.59 -36.85 66.50
C ASN A 58 23.09 -37.91 67.51
N CYS A 59 22.15 -38.75 67.13
CA CYS A 59 21.65 -39.84 67.98
C CYS A 59 22.77 -40.86 68.34
N ALA A 60 23.69 -41.10 67.43
CA ALA A 60 24.84 -41.99 67.66
C ALA A 60 25.83 -41.38 68.66
N LYS A 61 26.12 -40.04 68.53
CA LYS A 61 26.95 -39.30 69.48
C LYS A 61 26.36 -39.28 70.90
N GLU A 62 25.04 -39.11 70.99
CA GLU A 62 24.32 -39.06 72.26
C GLU A 62 23.88 -40.41 72.79
N ARG A 63 24.19 -41.49 72.10
CA ARG A 63 23.81 -42.90 72.41
C ARG A 63 22.31 -43.08 72.67
N LYS A 64 21.47 -42.41 71.89
CA LYS A 64 20.00 -42.50 71.98
C LYS A 64 19.50 -43.85 71.47
N ALA A 65 18.39 -44.35 71.99
CA ALA A 65 17.76 -45.58 71.61
C ALA A 65 17.47 -45.68 70.10
N GLU A 66 17.09 -44.54 69.50
CA GLU A 66 16.82 -44.46 68.05
C GLU A 66 17.99 -44.88 67.16
N ALA A 67 19.24 -44.64 67.61
CA ALA A 67 20.43 -45.05 66.86
C ALA A 67 20.65 -46.58 66.87
N TYR A 68 20.14 -47.26 67.92
CA TYR A 68 20.18 -48.72 68.03
C TYR A 68 18.97 -49.38 67.34
N GLU A 69 17.84 -48.71 67.25
CA GLU A 69 16.68 -49.20 66.52
C GLU A 69 16.89 -49.18 65.00
N GLY A 70 17.68 -48.19 64.52
CA GLY A 70 18.03 -48.00 63.12
C GLY A 70 17.26 -46.85 62.44
N ILE A 71 18.00 -46.02 61.75
CA ILE A 71 17.48 -44.86 61.02
C ILE A 71 17.71 -45.06 59.53
N VAL A 72 16.66 -44.85 58.69
CA VAL A 72 16.75 -44.96 57.24
C VAL A 72 17.48 -43.75 56.68
N ILE A 73 18.69 -43.88 56.21
CA ILE A 73 19.54 -42.81 55.70
C ILE A 73 19.57 -42.70 54.16
N ALA A 74 19.22 -43.78 53.49
CA ALA A 74 19.05 -43.73 52.02
C ALA A 74 17.95 -44.69 51.61
N GLU A 75 17.25 -44.31 50.53
CA GLU A 75 16.14 -45.13 50.00
C GLU A 75 16.11 -45.09 48.47
N LYS A 76 15.58 -46.17 47.88
CA LYS A 76 15.29 -46.22 46.46
C LYS A 76 14.04 -45.38 46.18
N ARG A 77 14.18 -44.44 45.28
CA ARG A 77 13.02 -43.68 44.76
C ARG A 77 12.89 -43.94 43.27
N ASN A 78 11.66 -44.17 42.82
CA ASN A 78 11.35 -44.26 41.40
C ASN A 78 11.46 -42.89 40.74
N ALA A 79 11.59 -42.90 39.41
CA ALA A 79 11.51 -41.68 38.65
C ALA A 79 10.18 -40.94 38.92
N GLN A 80 10.23 -39.65 39.04
CA GLN A 80 9.05 -38.81 39.26
C GLN A 80 8.77 -37.98 37.99
N VAL A 81 7.50 -37.68 37.75
CA VAL A 81 7.07 -36.86 36.62
C VAL A 81 6.06 -35.83 37.11
N GLU A 82 6.26 -34.62 36.64
CA GLU A 82 5.34 -33.50 36.85
C GLU A 82 5.05 -32.87 35.49
N VAL A 83 3.82 -32.38 35.32
CA VAL A 83 3.40 -31.66 34.10
C VAL A 83 3.26 -30.18 34.40
N GLU A 84 4.05 -29.39 33.73
CA GLU A 84 4.02 -27.94 33.80
C GLU A 84 3.28 -27.37 32.61
N LEU A 85 2.35 -26.44 32.88
CA LEU A 85 1.62 -25.71 31.85
C LEU A 85 2.26 -24.34 31.66
N SER A 86 2.44 -23.95 30.41
CA SER A 86 3.03 -22.66 30.02
C SER A 86 2.28 -22.03 28.84
N ASN A 87 2.63 -20.77 28.53
CA ASN A 87 2.03 -20.02 27.43
C ASN A 87 0.48 -19.95 27.50
N ASN A 88 -0.08 -19.63 28.66
CA ASN A 88 -1.52 -19.58 28.89
C ASN A 88 -2.22 -20.92 28.53
N ASP A 89 -1.72 -22.00 29.04
CA ASP A 89 -2.20 -23.37 28.81
C ASP A 89 -2.11 -23.85 27.35
N MET A 90 -1.25 -23.22 26.56
CA MET A 90 -1.01 -23.63 25.17
C MET A 90 0.10 -24.67 25.01
N LEU A 91 0.90 -24.86 26.02
CA LEU A 91 1.99 -25.85 26.02
C LEU A 91 1.98 -26.60 27.34
N ALA A 92 2.06 -27.92 27.27
CA ALA A 92 2.30 -28.76 28.43
C ALA A 92 3.65 -29.48 28.25
N SER A 93 4.54 -29.31 29.23
CA SER A 93 5.84 -29.96 29.30
C SER A 93 5.86 -30.98 30.46
N MET A 94 6.43 -32.12 30.24
CA MET A 94 6.71 -33.11 31.30
C MET A 94 8.12 -32.91 31.80
N ASN A 95 8.24 -32.64 33.09
CA ASN A 95 9.51 -32.59 33.82
C ASN A 95 9.70 -33.90 34.55
N VAL A 96 10.72 -34.63 34.20
CA VAL A 96 11.05 -35.94 34.74
C VAL A 96 12.30 -35.84 35.57
N VAL A 97 12.26 -36.43 36.76
CA VAL A 97 13.43 -36.58 37.63
C VAL A 97 13.85 -38.05 37.60
N GLY A 98 15.13 -38.30 37.33
CA GLY A 98 15.70 -39.61 37.25
C GLY A 98 15.60 -40.41 38.57
N ALA A 99 15.39 -41.73 38.47
CA ALA A 99 15.22 -42.59 39.61
C ALA A 99 16.49 -42.69 40.45
N TYR A 100 16.33 -42.70 41.75
CA TYR A 100 17.40 -42.95 42.71
C TYR A 100 17.44 -44.46 43.02
N GLY A 101 18.09 -45.24 42.20
CA GLY A 101 18.17 -46.70 42.36
C GLY A 101 16.82 -47.43 42.20
N GLY A 102 15.76 -46.73 41.92
CA GLY A 102 14.44 -47.24 41.61
C GLY A 102 14.24 -47.54 40.12
N ARG A 103 13.02 -47.66 39.68
CA ARG A 103 12.66 -47.87 38.28
C ARG A 103 12.31 -46.57 37.55
N GLY A 104 12.45 -46.57 36.24
CA GLY A 104 11.92 -45.50 35.37
C GLY A 104 10.39 -45.43 35.40
N LEU A 105 9.85 -44.43 34.72
CA LEU A 105 8.40 -44.17 34.64
C LEU A 105 7.66 -45.30 33.92
N ARG A 106 6.44 -45.55 34.33
CA ARG A 106 5.48 -46.43 33.65
C ARG A 106 4.39 -45.63 32.96
N GLY A 107 3.75 -46.22 31.94
CA GLY A 107 2.65 -45.61 31.20
C GLY A 107 1.53 -45.03 32.08
N PRO A 108 1.02 -45.75 33.08
CA PRO A 108 -0.01 -45.24 33.99
C PRO A 108 0.41 -43.97 34.76
N GLU A 109 1.67 -43.84 35.16
CA GLU A 109 2.18 -42.64 35.88
C GLU A 109 2.18 -41.41 34.99
N ILE A 110 2.53 -41.57 33.70
CA ILE A 110 2.42 -40.51 32.71
C ILE A 110 0.96 -40.10 32.49
N VAL A 111 0.05 -41.07 32.36
CA VAL A 111 -1.38 -40.82 32.19
C VAL A 111 -1.94 -40.11 33.42
N GLN A 112 -1.55 -40.53 34.61
CA GLN A 112 -1.96 -39.89 35.86
C GLN A 112 -1.46 -38.45 35.97
N ALA A 113 -0.21 -38.17 35.61
CA ALA A 113 0.36 -36.82 35.60
C ALA A 113 -0.37 -35.91 34.61
N LEU A 114 -0.69 -36.41 33.40
CA LEU A 114 -1.51 -35.66 32.42
C LEU A 114 -2.93 -35.39 32.94
N ALA A 115 -3.53 -36.38 33.61
CA ALA A 115 -4.87 -36.23 34.20
C ALA A 115 -4.89 -35.20 35.35
N GLN A 116 -3.87 -35.21 36.21
CA GLN A 116 -3.74 -34.23 37.30
C GLN A 116 -3.60 -32.81 36.77
N ALA A 117 -2.82 -32.61 35.68
CA ALA A 117 -2.68 -31.33 34.99
C ALA A 117 -3.87 -31.03 34.05
N ARG A 118 -4.88 -31.92 33.97
CA ARG A 118 -6.07 -31.80 33.11
C ARG A 118 -5.73 -31.66 31.62
N VAL A 119 -4.62 -32.21 31.15
CA VAL A 119 -4.23 -32.17 29.74
C VAL A 119 -5.03 -33.21 28.95
N SER A 120 -5.90 -32.71 28.04
CA SER A 120 -6.81 -33.56 27.27
C SER A 120 -6.70 -33.40 25.75
N LYS A 121 -6.08 -32.35 25.27
CA LYS A 121 -5.97 -32.01 23.83
C LYS A 121 -4.51 -31.78 23.41
N GLY A 122 -4.24 -32.00 22.12
CA GLY A 122 -2.93 -31.72 21.54
C GLY A 122 -1.79 -32.64 21.97
N ILE A 123 -2.10 -33.80 22.58
CA ILE A 123 -1.12 -34.72 23.12
C ILE A 123 -0.31 -35.39 22.01
N ASN A 124 1.02 -35.32 22.13
CA ASN A 124 1.95 -35.95 21.21
C ASN A 124 2.41 -37.30 21.75
N LYS A 125 1.87 -38.38 21.18
CA LYS A 125 2.17 -39.74 21.59
C LYS A 125 3.66 -40.14 21.44
N LEU A 126 4.36 -39.57 20.46
CA LEU A 126 5.79 -39.82 20.28
C LEU A 126 6.62 -39.15 21.37
N ALA A 127 6.26 -37.97 21.78
CA ALA A 127 6.88 -37.26 22.91
C ALA A 127 6.70 -38.05 24.22
N LEU A 128 5.49 -38.59 24.47
CA LEU A 128 5.25 -39.46 25.64
C LEU A 128 6.10 -40.74 25.62
N LYS A 129 6.24 -41.39 24.46
CA LYS A 129 7.14 -42.53 24.30
C LYS A 129 8.59 -42.15 24.58
N LYS A 130 9.03 -40.99 24.11
CA LYS A 130 10.38 -40.47 24.38
C LYS A 130 10.61 -40.27 25.88
N VAL A 131 9.64 -39.69 26.59
CA VAL A 131 9.69 -39.52 28.06
C VAL A 131 9.86 -40.86 28.76
N LEU A 132 9.10 -41.88 28.36
CA LEU A 132 9.25 -43.25 28.94
C LEU A 132 10.65 -43.81 28.75
N VAL A 133 11.19 -43.74 27.54
CA VAL A 133 12.52 -44.28 27.24
C VAL A 133 13.61 -43.51 28.00
N VAL A 134 13.55 -42.16 27.94
CA VAL A 134 14.56 -41.34 28.58
C VAL A 134 14.52 -41.49 30.10
N SER A 135 13.34 -41.66 30.71
CA SER A 135 13.23 -41.85 32.18
C SER A 135 14.02 -43.05 32.74
N THR A 136 14.29 -44.07 31.91
CA THR A 136 15.10 -45.22 32.28
C THR A 136 16.60 -45.00 32.13
N GLN A 137 17.00 -43.97 31.41
CA GLN A 137 18.41 -43.66 31.08
C GLN A 137 18.97 -42.50 31.91
N LEU A 138 18.12 -41.73 32.57
CA LEU A 138 18.53 -40.59 33.41
C LEU A 138 19.38 -41.08 34.61
N LYS A 139 20.39 -40.28 34.93
CA LYS A 139 21.15 -40.45 36.17
C LYS A 139 20.28 -40.10 37.37
N PRO A 140 20.63 -40.60 38.58
CA PRO A 140 19.92 -40.25 39.80
C PRO A 140 19.80 -38.71 39.96
N GLY A 141 18.58 -38.20 40.09
CA GLY A 141 18.32 -36.79 40.26
C GLY A 141 18.46 -35.90 39.00
N GLU A 142 18.87 -36.45 37.87
CA GLU A 142 18.93 -35.70 36.61
C GLU A 142 17.53 -35.35 36.15
N THR A 143 17.35 -34.11 35.71
CA THR A 143 16.05 -33.59 35.25
C THR A 143 16.00 -33.53 33.73
N PHE A 144 14.87 -33.96 33.14
CA PHE A 144 14.60 -33.89 31.71
C PHE A 144 13.23 -33.30 31.47
N SER A 145 13.17 -32.25 30.64
CA SER A 145 11.92 -31.59 30.26
C SER A 145 11.60 -31.87 28.79
N GLN A 146 10.36 -32.27 28.50
CA GLN A 146 9.88 -32.55 27.16
C GLN A 146 8.49 -31.99 26.96
N PRO A 147 8.26 -31.14 25.93
CA PRO A 147 6.93 -30.76 25.49
C PRO A 147 6.13 -32.01 25.04
N VAL A 148 4.96 -32.20 25.66
CA VAL A 148 4.12 -33.40 25.42
C VAL A 148 2.75 -33.10 24.86
N ALA A 149 2.29 -31.86 25.01
CA ALA A 149 1.03 -31.42 24.37
C ALA A 149 1.12 -29.97 23.96
N VAL A 150 0.50 -29.66 22.81
CA VAL A 150 0.45 -28.31 22.25
C VAL A 150 -1.00 -27.95 21.90
N GLY A 151 -1.47 -26.81 22.38
CA GLY A 151 -2.77 -26.26 22.02
C GLY A 151 -2.76 -25.77 20.57
N LYS A 152 -3.93 -25.48 20.05
CA LYS A 152 -4.12 -24.92 18.72
C LYS A 152 -4.58 -23.47 18.82
N GLN A 153 -3.84 -22.56 18.20
CA GLN A 153 -4.24 -21.14 18.12
C GLN A 153 -5.50 -20.99 17.27
N PRO A 154 -6.41 -20.07 17.62
CA PRO A 154 -7.56 -19.75 16.79
C PRO A 154 -7.10 -19.10 15.47
N ILE A 155 -7.76 -19.43 14.37
CA ILE A 155 -7.54 -18.82 13.08
C ILE A 155 -8.57 -17.73 12.90
N LYS A 156 -8.10 -16.49 12.70
CA LYS A 156 -8.95 -15.32 12.45
C LYS A 156 -9.81 -15.54 11.21
N GLY A 157 -11.06 -15.12 11.26
CA GLY A 157 -11.94 -15.04 10.10
C GLY A 157 -11.43 -14.03 9.06
N LYS A 158 -11.73 -14.31 7.81
CA LYS A 158 -11.46 -13.39 6.71
C LYS A 158 -12.57 -12.35 6.63
N ASP A 159 -12.22 -11.10 6.35
CA ASP A 159 -13.18 -10.02 6.12
C ASP A 159 -13.95 -10.25 4.82
N ALA A 160 -15.10 -9.58 4.65
CA ALA A 160 -15.85 -9.61 3.41
C ALA A 160 -15.00 -9.04 2.27
N LEU A 161 -14.94 -9.76 1.16
CA LEU A 161 -14.18 -9.37 -0.03
C LEU A 161 -15.14 -9.01 -1.16
N PHE A 162 -14.89 -7.88 -1.82
CA PHE A 162 -15.61 -7.42 -3.00
C PHE A 162 -14.71 -7.60 -4.22
N THR A 163 -15.11 -8.48 -5.12
CA THR A 163 -14.33 -8.80 -6.32
C THR A 163 -15.07 -8.26 -7.54
N PRO A 164 -14.51 -7.27 -8.25
CA PRO A 164 -15.03 -6.83 -9.55
C PRO A 164 -14.94 -7.98 -10.55
N LEU A 165 -16.01 -8.20 -11.32
CA LEU A 165 -16.07 -9.16 -12.42
C LEU A 165 -15.83 -8.49 -13.77
N VAL A 166 -15.77 -7.14 -13.78
CA VAL A 166 -15.50 -6.29 -14.94
C VAL A 166 -14.12 -5.66 -14.82
N LYS A 167 -13.53 -5.32 -15.96
CA LYS A 167 -12.21 -4.67 -16.01
C LYS A 167 -12.36 -3.18 -15.65
N ASP A 168 -11.41 -2.65 -14.88
CA ASP A 168 -11.35 -1.23 -14.50
C ASP A 168 -10.81 -0.39 -15.66
N ILE A 169 -11.60 0.58 -16.13
CA ILE A 169 -11.21 1.47 -17.21
C ILE A 169 -10.17 2.49 -16.75
N THR A 170 -10.25 2.93 -15.50
CA THR A 170 -9.34 3.96 -14.97
C THR A 170 -7.91 3.46 -14.75
N LYS A 171 -7.71 2.15 -14.63
CA LYS A 171 -6.39 1.51 -14.48
C LYS A 171 -5.75 1.06 -15.78
N ARG A 172 -6.24 1.50 -16.93
CA ARG A 172 -5.60 1.26 -18.22
C ARG A 172 -4.31 2.09 -18.33
N ILE A 173 -3.26 1.63 -17.68
CA ILE A 173 -1.92 1.87 -18.20
C ILE A 173 -1.85 1.04 -19.48
N LEU A 174 -1.55 1.68 -20.61
CA LEU A 174 -1.26 1.02 -21.89
C LEU A 174 -0.01 0.13 -21.68
N LYS A 175 -0.18 -1.03 -21.05
CA LYS A 175 0.86 -2.06 -20.99
C LYS A 175 0.64 -2.95 -22.20
N PRO A 176 1.61 -3.04 -23.13
CA PRO A 176 1.63 -4.12 -24.11
C PRO A 176 1.62 -5.44 -23.32
N LYS A 177 0.84 -6.43 -23.76
CA LYS A 177 0.99 -7.79 -23.23
C LYS A 177 2.42 -8.24 -23.48
N ASP A 178 3.12 -8.63 -22.40
CA ASP A 178 4.45 -9.23 -22.49
C ASP A 178 4.40 -10.46 -23.41
N GLY A 179 4.87 -10.30 -24.64
CA GLY A 179 5.14 -11.40 -25.54
C GLY A 179 6.43 -12.09 -25.09
N GLN A 180 6.38 -13.38 -24.90
CA GLN A 180 7.49 -14.23 -24.45
C GLN A 180 8.59 -14.44 -25.49
N SER A 181 8.84 -13.52 -26.40
CA SER A 181 10.02 -13.58 -27.27
C SER A 181 10.46 -12.22 -27.80
N ALA A 182 11.75 -11.98 -27.83
CA ALA A 182 12.41 -10.73 -28.22
C ALA A 182 12.30 -10.37 -29.71
N SER A 183 11.47 -11.06 -30.50
CA SER A 183 11.28 -10.82 -31.93
C SER A 183 9.82 -10.55 -32.35
N ASP A 184 8.85 -10.59 -31.45
CA ASP A 184 7.47 -10.28 -31.79
C ASP A 184 7.28 -8.75 -31.82
N LYS A 185 6.97 -8.25 -33.03
CA LYS A 185 6.43 -6.91 -33.20
C LYS A 185 5.29 -6.72 -32.23
N ILE A 186 5.40 -5.75 -31.33
CA ILE A 186 4.36 -5.37 -30.37
C ILE A 186 3.06 -5.21 -31.14
N ASP A 187 2.11 -6.11 -30.91
CA ASP A 187 0.80 -6.02 -31.56
C ASP A 187 -0.04 -4.93 -30.89
N LEU A 188 0.15 -3.71 -31.37
CA LEU A 188 -0.62 -2.53 -30.96
C LEU A 188 -2.12 -2.64 -31.32
N ARG A 189 -2.54 -3.72 -32.00
CA ARG A 189 -3.96 -3.97 -32.33
C ARG A 189 -4.78 -4.44 -31.13
N ASN A 190 -4.13 -4.88 -30.05
CA ASN A 190 -4.79 -5.44 -28.88
C ASN A 190 -4.86 -4.45 -27.73
N LEU A 191 -5.19 -3.19 -28.00
CA LEU A 191 -5.46 -2.15 -27.01
C LEU A 191 -6.79 -2.34 -26.23
N GLY A 192 -7.27 -3.57 -26.24
CA GLY A 192 -8.30 -4.08 -25.35
C GLY A 192 -9.73 -3.85 -25.83
N GLU A 193 -10.52 -4.90 -25.68
CA GLU A 193 -11.97 -4.91 -25.88
C GLU A 193 -12.63 -3.70 -25.19
N THR A 194 -13.58 -3.11 -25.89
CA THR A 194 -14.44 -2.05 -25.34
C THR A 194 -15.18 -2.62 -24.13
N ILE A 195 -14.90 -2.10 -22.95
CA ILE A 195 -15.50 -2.58 -21.71
C ILE A 195 -16.85 -1.89 -21.56
N ALA A 196 -17.87 -2.49 -22.12
CA ALA A 196 -19.26 -2.17 -21.89
C ALA A 196 -19.93 -3.35 -21.19
N VAL A 197 -20.92 -3.08 -20.38
CA VAL A 197 -21.79 -4.08 -19.77
C VAL A 197 -23.22 -3.86 -20.25
N ASP A 198 -23.95 -4.95 -20.43
CA ASP A 198 -25.35 -4.93 -20.76
C ASP A 198 -26.22 -5.14 -19.52
N VAL A 199 -27.52 -4.81 -19.65
CA VAL A 199 -28.48 -5.01 -18.57
C VAL A 199 -28.51 -6.49 -18.17
N GLY A 200 -28.27 -6.78 -16.88
CA GLY A 200 -28.24 -8.12 -16.33
C GLY A 200 -26.84 -8.72 -16.19
N ASP A 201 -25.82 -8.09 -16.75
CA ASP A 201 -24.45 -8.58 -16.61
C ASP A 201 -23.96 -8.52 -15.14
N GLU A 202 -23.24 -9.56 -14.73
CA GLU A 202 -22.62 -9.63 -13.41
C GLU A 202 -21.42 -8.68 -13.35
N VAL A 203 -21.46 -7.69 -12.44
CA VAL A 203 -20.42 -6.67 -12.36
C VAL A 203 -19.51 -6.81 -11.14
N MET A 204 -20.05 -7.27 -9.99
CA MET A 204 -19.27 -7.47 -8.77
C MET A 204 -19.83 -8.63 -7.96
N ARG A 205 -18.91 -9.40 -7.34
CA ARG A 205 -19.27 -10.48 -6.42
C ARG A 205 -18.71 -10.21 -5.03
N ARG A 206 -19.55 -10.36 -4.01
CA ARG A 206 -19.17 -10.30 -2.61
C ARG A 206 -18.94 -11.71 -2.07
N THR A 207 -17.82 -11.93 -1.42
CA THR A 207 -17.59 -13.10 -0.58
C THR A 207 -17.83 -12.70 0.89
N PRO A 208 -18.81 -13.29 1.57
CA PRO A 208 -19.11 -12.95 2.97
C PRO A 208 -17.92 -13.19 3.89
N ALA A 209 -17.88 -12.45 5.00
CA ALA A 209 -16.89 -12.66 6.04
C ALA A 209 -17.03 -14.04 6.69
N THR A 210 -15.91 -14.64 7.09
CA THR A 210 -15.90 -15.93 7.78
C THR A 210 -15.78 -15.76 9.29
N LYS A 211 -16.38 -16.70 10.04
CA LYS A 211 -16.31 -16.68 11.51
C LYS A 211 -14.93 -17.04 12.06
N GLY A 212 -14.05 -17.59 11.22
CA GLY A 212 -12.78 -18.14 11.66
C GLY A 212 -12.92 -19.54 12.25
N THR A 213 -11.80 -20.11 12.68
CA THR A 213 -11.75 -21.45 13.28
C THR A 213 -11.33 -21.32 14.74
N PRO A 214 -12.09 -21.88 15.70
CA PRO A 214 -11.71 -21.83 17.10
C PRO A 214 -10.43 -22.63 17.36
N GLY A 215 -9.64 -22.14 18.30
CA GLY A 215 -8.50 -22.82 18.88
C GLY A 215 -8.88 -23.56 20.15
N PHE A 216 -7.93 -24.24 20.75
CA PHE A 216 -8.09 -24.87 22.05
C PHE A 216 -6.77 -24.92 22.82
N THR A 217 -6.85 -24.82 24.14
CA THR A 217 -5.73 -25.03 25.05
C THR A 217 -5.45 -26.54 25.22
N VAL A 218 -4.32 -26.89 25.80
CA VAL A 218 -4.01 -28.31 26.12
C VAL A 218 -5.00 -28.91 27.11
N GLN A 219 -5.69 -28.09 27.91
CA GLN A 219 -6.74 -28.53 28.82
C GLN A 219 -8.10 -28.70 28.14
N GLY A 220 -8.23 -28.31 26.86
CA GLY A 220 -9.45 -28.42 26.09
C GLY A 220 -10.38 -27.21 26.16
N ARG A 221 -9.95 -26.09 26.80
CA ARG A 221 -10.69 -24.83 26.78
C ARG A 221 -10.70 -24.29 25.34
N VAL A 222 -11.87 -23.98 24.82
CA VAL A 222 -12.04 -23.42 23.49
C VAL A 222 -11.63 -21.95 23.51
N ILE A 223 -10.78 -21.56 22.56
CA ILE A 223 -10.39 -20.17 22.34
C ILE A 223 -11.19 -19.66 21.13
N PRO A 224 -12.11 -18.70 21.31
CA PRO A 224 -12.94 -18.20 20.22
C PRO A 224 -12.07 -17.48 19.20
N PRO A 225 -12.31 -17.66 17.88
CA PRO A 225 -11.63 -16.90 16.85
C PRO A 225 -12.19 -15.49 16.79
N GLN A 226 -11.40 -14.54 16.34
CA GLN A 226 -11.91 -13.23 15.94
C GLN A 226 -12.63 -13.38 14.60
N ALA A 227 -13.92 -13.06 14.55
CA ALA A 227 -14.68 -13.06 13.31
C ALA A 227 -14.17 -11.98 12.35
N GLY A 228 -14.21 -12.25 11.05
CA GLY A 228 -13.95 -11.25 10.03
C GLY A 228 -15.01 -10.15 10.03
N LYS A 229 -14.64 -8.95 9.60
CA LYS A 229 -15.57 -7.83 9.46
C LYS A 229 -16.48 -8.07 8.25
N ASP A 230 -17.77 -8.12 8.48
CA ASP A 230 -18.75 -8.21 7.40
C ASP A 230 -19.21 -6.83 6.96
N SER A 231 -19.42 -6.67 5.66
CA SER A 231 -19.97 -5.45 5.06
C SER A 231 -21.03 -5.86 4.04
N PRO A 232 -22.24 -5.32 4.11
CA PRO A 232 -23.27 -5.62 3.12
C PRO A 232 -22.90 -5.01 1.76
N MET A 233 -23.35 -5.63 0.68
CA MET A 233 -23.26 -5.08 -0.66
C MET A 233 -24.24 -3.91 -0.79
N LYS A 234 -23.78 -2.82 -1.43
CA LYS A 234 -24.62 -1.65 -1.72
C LYS A 234 -24.63 -1.42 -3.23
N PRO A 235 -25.78 -1.28 -3.87
CA PRO A 235 -25.86 -0.95 -5.26
C PRO A 235 -25.38 0.49 -5.50
N GLY A 236 -24.65 0.71 -6.61
CA GLY A 236 -24.29 2.01 -7.12
C GLY A 236 -25.30 2.50 -8.18
N LYS A 237 -25.01 3.67 -8.78
CA LYS A 237 -25.81 4.17 -9.91
C LYS A 237 -25.75 3.18 -11.08
N GLY A 238 -26.89 2.83 -11.67
CA GLY A 238 -26.96 1.91 -12.79
C GLY A 238 -26.62 0.45 -12.45
N THR A 239 -26.65 0.07 -11.16
CA THR A 239 -26.50 -1.32 -10.70
C THR A 239 -27.54 -1.70 -9.68
N GLU A 240 -27.88 -2.97 -9.59
CA GLU A 240 -28.79 -3.52 -8.59
C GLU A 240 -28.29 -4.85 -8.04
N ILE A 241 -28.75 -5.21 -6.85
CA ILE A 241 -28.44 -6.52 -6.26
C ILE A 241 -29.29 -7.58 -6.97
N SER A 242 -28.68 -8.68 -7.39
CA SER A 242 -29.39 -9.78 -8.03
C SER A 242 -30.49 -10.33 -7.13
N LYS A 243 -31.67 -10.56 -7.69
CA LYS A 243 -32.83 -11.17 -6.99
C LYS A 243 -32.57 -12.62 -6.58
N HIS A 244 -31.63 -13.29 -7.24
CA HIS A 244 -31.31 -14.70 -7.01
C HIS A 244 -30.13 -14.90 -6.05
N ASP A 245 -29.20 -13.93 -6.00
CA ASP A 245 -28.02 -14.00 -5.13
C ASP A 245 -27.74 -12.62 -4.48
N PRO A 246 -27.93 -12.47 -3.16
CA PRO A 246 -27.70 -11.20 -2.46
C PRO A 246 -26.20 -10.81 -2.41
N ASN A 247 -25.31 -11.69 -2.85
CA ASN A 247 -23.87 -11.43 -2.95
C ASN A 247 -23.41 -11.08 -4.36
N LEU A 248 -24.34 -10.85 -5.28
CA LEU A 248 -24.06 -10.53 -6.68
C LEU A 248 -24.68 -9.18 -7.04
N LEU A 249 -23.85 -8.29 -7.60
CA LEU A 249 -24.27 -7.02 -8.18
C LEU A 249 -24.36 -7.17 -9.68
N ILE A 250 -25.47 -6.75 -10.28
CA ILE A 250 -25.74 -6.79 -11.71
C ILE A 250 -25.97 -5.38 -12.26
N ALA A 251 -25.69 -5.19 -13.54
CA ALA A 251 -25.99 -3.95 -14.24
C ALA A 251 -27.50 -3.80 -14.47
N SER A 252 -28.08 -2.66 -14.10
CA SER A 252 -29.47 -2.30 -14.39
C SER A 252 -29.64 -1.46 -15.65
N VAL A 253 -28.52 -0.92 -16.19
CA VAL A 253 -28.44 -0.18 -17.44
C VAL A 253 -27.24 -0.65 -18.24
N SER A 254 -27.33 -0.57 -19.58
CA SER A 254 -26.15 -0.80 -20.44
C SER A 254 -25.24 0.40 -20.37
N GLY A 255 -23.92 0.18 -20.25
CA GLY A 255 -22.98 1.28 -20.20
C GLY A 255 -21.58 0.88 -19.76
N THR A 256 -20.85 1.88 -19.32
CA THR A 256 -19.46 1.73 -18.89
C THR A 256 -19.39 1.52 -17.37
N PRO A 257 -18.79 0.42 -16.87
CA PRO A 257 -18.65 0.18 -15.45
C PRO A 257 -17.50 1.01 -14.86
N LEU A 258 -17.78 1.75 -13.78
CA LEU A 258 -16.83 2.49 -12.97
C LEU A 258 -16.68 1.79 -11.62
N ILE A 259 -15.50 1.27 -11.33
CA ILE A 259 -15.22 0.53 -10.10
C ILE A 259 -14.95 1.52 -8.96
N LYS A 260 -15.72 1.40 -7.88
CA LYS A 260 -15.49 2.08 -6.59
C LYS A 260 -15.21 1.03 -5.51
N ASP A 261 -14.69 1.42 -4.35
CA ASP A 261 -14.18 0.50 -3.31
C ASP A 261 -15.07 -0.71 -3.00
N LYS A 262 -16.39 -0.53 -2.85
CA LYS A 262 -17.34 -1.59 -2.45
C LYS A 262 -18.57 -1.67 -3.34
N THR A 263 -18.54 -0.99 -4.48
CA THR A 263 -19.64 -0.96 -5.44
C THR A 263 -19.11 -0.70 -6.85
N ILE A 264 -19.96 -0.90 -7.84
CA ILE A 264 -19.73 -0.49 -9.22
C ILE A 264 -20.88 0.42 -9.63
N GLU A 265 -20.55 1.51 -10.29
CA GLU A 265 -21.53 2.36 -10.97
C GLU A 265 -21.46 2.06 -12.48
N VAL A 266 -22.60 2.04 -13.14
CA VAL A 266 -22.67 1.91 -14.60
C VAL A 266 -23.30 3.19 -15.15
N ASP A 267 -22.49 3.95 -15.90
CA ASP A 267 -22.96 5.15 -16.55
C ASP A 267 -23.55 4.82 -17.92
N ASN A 268 -24.63 5.51 -18.27
CA ASN A 268 -25.31 5.34 -19.55
C ASN A 268 -24.34 5.59 -20.71
N ALA A 269 -24.16 4.64 -21.59
CA ALA A 269 -23.26 4.73 -22.72
C ALA A 269 -23.92 4.21 -24.01
N LEU A 270 -23.69 4.93 -25.10
CA LEU A 270 -24.04 4.49 -26.44
C LEU A 270 -22.89 3.64 -27.00
N CYS A 271 -23.16 2.37 -27.25
CA CYS A 271 -22.17 1.44 -27.82
C CYS A 271 -22.43 1.27 -29.32
N LEU A 272 -21.41 1.50 -30.16
CA LEU A 272 -21.46 1.38 -31.62
C LEU A 272 -20.28 0.56 -32.10
N ASN A 273 -20.48 -0.23 -33.17
CA ASN A 273 -19.38 -0.96 -33.79
C ASN A 273 -18.41 -0.03 -34.54
N SER A 274 -18.93 0.93 -35.32
CA SER A 274 -18.19 1.95 -36.04
C SER A 274 -19.10 3.15 -36.33
N VAL A 275 -18.53 4.29 -36.67
CA VAL A 275 -19.27 5.47 -37.13
C VAL A 275 -18.84 5.80 -38.56
N GLY A 276 -19.73 5.64 -39.48
CA GLY A 276 -19.53 5.86 -40.92
C GLY A 276 -20.82 6.23 -41.63
N VAL A 277 -20.84 6.15 -42.93
CA VAL A 277 -21.98 6.56 -43.75
C VAL A 277 -23.28 5.86 -43.33
N ASN A 278 -23.22 4.60 -42.91
CA ASN A 278 -24.39 3.83 -42.47
C ASN A 278 -24.93 4.26 -41.10
N THR A 279 -24.06 4.73 -40.21
CA THR A 279 -24.42 5.16 -38.84
C THR A 279 -24.84 6.64 -38.84
N GLY A 280 -24.26 7.43 -39.74
CA GLY A 280 -24.41 8.88 -39.76
C GLY A 280 -23.70 9.58 -38.59
N HIS A 281 -24.03 10.87 -38.42
CA HIS A 281 -23.49 11.67 -37.31
C HIS A 281 -24.10 11.23 -35.99
N VAL A 282 -23.26 11.22 -34.92
CA VAL A 282 -23.65 10.79 -33.58
C VAL A 282 -23.66 11.98 -32.62
N LYS A 283 -24.79 12.21 -31.93
CA LYS A 283 -24.90 13.17 -30.82
C LYS A 283 -25.58 12.46 -29.65
N PHE A 284 -24.89 12.32 -28.52
CA PHE A 284 -25.40 11.54 -27.41
C PHE A 284 -25.20 12.27 -26.06
N LYS A 285 -26.20 12.14 -25.17
CA LYS A 285 -26.09 12.61 -23.77
C LYS A 285 -25.62 11.46 -22.89
N GLY A 286 -24.32 11.41 -22.62
CA GLY A 286 -23.64 10.35 -21.89
C GLY A 286 -22.33 9.99 -22.59
N ASN A 287 -21.80 8.81 -22.26
CA ASN A 287 -20.58 8.28 -22.86
C ASN A 287 -20.86 7.62 -24.21
N VAL A 288 -19.91 7.72 -25.14
CA VAL A 288 -19.99 7.05 -26.45
C VAL A 288 -18.81 6.09 -26.58
N ILE A 289 -19.11 4.85 -26.89
CA ILE A 289 -18.12 3.78 -27.05
C ILE A 289 -18.22 3.24 -28.47
N ILE A 290 -17.14 3.35 -29.25
CA ILE A 290 -17.05 2.91 -30.63
C ILE A 290 -15.98 1.83 -30.69
N GLY A 291 -16.36 0.58 -31.00
CA GLY A 291 -15.44 -0.56 -31.05
C GLY A 291 -14.44 -0.48 -32.22
N GLY A 292 -14.84 0.09 -33.33
CA GLY A 292 -14.04 0.27 -34.55
C GLY A 292 -13.62 1.71 -34.78
N ASN A 293 -13.77 2.17 -36.04
CA ASN A 293 -13.29 3.45 -36.53
C ASN A 293 -14.40 4.52 -36.58
N ILE A 294 -13.98 5.78 -36.58
CA ILE A 294 -14.78 6.92 -37.04
C ILE A 294 -14.25 7.30 -38.41
N GLU A 295 -15.12 7.19 -39.43
CA GLU A 295 -14.79 7.46 -40.83
C GLU A 295 -14.79 8.96 -41.15
N SER A 296 -14.17 9.30 -42.27
CA SER A 296 -14.02 10.67 -42.75
C SER A 296 -15.39 11.37 -42.93
N GLY A 297 -15.42 12.64 -42.52
CA GLY A 297 -16.62 13.49 -42.61
C GLY A 297 -17.66 13.24 -41.52
N MET A 298 -17.43 12.33 -40.58
CA MET A 298 -18.36 12.06 -39.49
C MET A 298 -18.22 13.04 -38.34
N ILE A 299 -19.34 13.31 -37.67
CA ILE A 299 -19.41 14.18 -36.47
C ILE A 299 -19.88 13.33 -35.32
N VAL A 300 -19.06 13.27 -34.26
CA VAL A 300 -19.39 12.57 -33.01
C VAL A 300 -19.32 13.54 -31.83
N LYS A 301 -20.44 13.75 -31.13
CA LYS A 301 -20.53 14.64 -29.97
C LYS A 301 -21.13 13.90 -28.78
N ALA A 302 -20.42 13.92 -27.63
CA ALA A 302 -20.87 13.35 -26.37
C ALA A 302 -20.85 14.38 -25.24
N THR A 303 -21.80 14.25 -24.30
CA THR A 303 -21.75 15.02 -23.04
C THR A 303 -20.95 14.31 -21.95
N GLY A 304 -20.44 13.12 -22.19
CA GLY A 304 -19.49 12.36 -21.41
C GLY A 304 -18.22 12.12 -22.20
N SER A 305 -17.54 11.02 -21.92
CA SER A 305 -16.33 10.58 -22.59
C SER A 305 -16.62 9.87 -23.92
N ILE A 306 -15.65 9.92 -24.84
CA ILE A 306 -15.69 9.16 -26.10
C ILE A 306 -14.52 8.18 -26.12
N THR A 307 -14.83 6.89 -26.30
CA THR A 307 -13.82 5.84 -26.48
C THR A 307 -13.92 5.25 -27.87
N VAL A 308 -12.81 5.27 -28.61
CA VAL A 308 -12.71 4.72 -29.98
C VAL A 308 -11.66 3.61 -29.97
N GLY A 309 -12.05 2.38 -30.27
CA GLY A 309 -11.12 1.23 -30.32
C GLY A 309 -10.20 1.23 -31.53
N GLY A 310 -10.62 1.85 -32.63
CA GLY A 310 -9.89 1.98 -33.90
C GLY A 310 -9.26 3.36 -34.09
N PHE A 311 -9.44 3.90 -35.33
CA PHE A 311 -8.94 5.19 -35.79
C PHE A 311 -10.03 6.26 -35.79
N ILE A 312 -9.61 7.51 -35.67
CA ILE A 312 -10.40 8.70 -36.09
C ILE A 312 -9.76 9.21 -37.37
N GLU A 313 -10.54 9.26 -38.44
CA GLU A 313 -10.08 9.66 -39.77
C GLU A 313 -10.84 10.89 -40.23
N SER A 314 -10.18 12.05 -40.36
CA SER A 314 -10.74 13.30 -40.90
C SER A 314 -12.17 13.60 -40.43
N ALA A 315 -12.40 13.54 -39.11
CA ALA A 315 -13.71 13.67 -38.48
C ALA A 315 -13.72 14.79 -37.42
N ASP A 316 -14.91 15.24 -37.03
CA ASP A 316 -15.14 16.19 -35.93
C ASP A 316 -15.64 15.43 -34.70
N VAL A 317 -14.79 15.32 -33.67
CA VAL A 317 -15.07 14.56 -32.46
C VAL A 317 -15.01 15.48 -31.23
N GLN A 318 -16.10 15.57 -30.48
CA GLN A 318 -16.21 16.48 -29.32
C GLN A 318 -16.77 15.76 -28.11
N ALA A 319 -16.03 15.81 -26.99
CA ALA A 319 -16.43 15.29 -25.68
C ALA A 319 -16.43 16.40 -24.62
N GLN A 320 -17.34 16.32 -23.64
CA GLN A 320 -17.29 17.20 -22.47
C GLN A 320 -16.28 16.68 -21.43
N ASP A 321 -15.96 15.37 -21.48
CA ASP A 321 -14.94 14.73 -20.64
C ASP A 321 -13.77 14.29 -21.53
N ASP A 322 -13.27 13.07 -21.34
CA ASP A 322 -12.08 12.55 -22.01
C ASP A 322 -12.37 11.96 -23.40
N ILE A 323 -11.37 11.99 -24.28
CA ILE A 323 -11.36 11.24 -25.54
C ILE A 323 -10.20 10.25 -25.51
N GLN A 324 -10.53 8.95 -25.68
CA GLN A 324 -9.55 7.89 -25.75
C GLN A 324 -9.63 7.18 -27.10
N VAL A 325 -8.51 7.13 -27.83
CA VAL A 325 -8.40 6.49 -29.14
C VAL A 325 -7.40 5.35 -29.06
N GLY A 326 -7.85 4.14 -29.34
CA GLY A 326 -7.02 2.93 -29.23
C GLY A 326 -5.86 2.90 -30.22
N LYS A 327 -6.04 3.47 -31.40
CA LYS A 327 -5.01 3.56 -32.43
C LYS A 327 -4.61 5.02 -32.64
N GLY A 328 -4.92 5.61 -33.77
CA GLY A 328 -4.45 6.94 -34.14
C GLY A 328 -5.55 7.91 -34.55
N ILE A 329 -5.19 9.19 -34.57
CA ILE A 329 -6.00 10.29 -35.08
C ILE A 329 -5.33 10.80 -36.34
N ILE A 330 -6.00 10.75 -37.45
CA ILE A 330 -5.41 10.96 -38.77
C ILE A 330 -6.25 11.98 -39.57
N GLY A 331 -5.62 13.09 -39.92
CA GLY A 331 -6.14 14.04 -40.90
C GLY A 331 -5.47 13.85 -42.26
N HIS A 332 -6.00 14.53 -43.25
CA HIS A 332 -5.37 14.63 -44.58
C HIS A 332 -4.32 15.73 -44.57
N THR A 333 -3.26 15.52 -45.35
CA THR A 333 -2.29 16.57 -45.62
C THR A 333 -2.97 17.78 -46.26
N VAL A 334 -2.81 18.94 -45.64
CA VAL A 334 -3.33 20.21 -46.13
C VAL A 334 -2.16 21.15 -46.43
N SER A 335 -2.35 22.05 -47.40
CA SER A 335 -1.38 23.10 -47.69
C SER A 335 -1.32 24.10 -46.53
N ASP A 336 -0.19 24.78 -46.38
CA ASP A 336 0.00 25.79 -45.34
C ASP A 336 -1.13 26.83 -45.38
N GLY A 337 -1.71 27.10 -44.19
CA GLY A 337 -2.82 28.04 -44.03
C GLY A 337 -4.23 27.51 -44.32
N GLN A 338 -4.39 26.23 -44.68
CA GLN A 338 -5.71 25.60 -44.76
C GLN A 338 -6.09 24.94 -43.46
N PRO A 339 -7.40 24.93 -43.08
CA PRO A 339 -7.83 24.26 -41.86
C PRO A 339 -7.58 22.73 -41.96
N LYS A 340 -7.19 22.15 -40.83
CA LYS A 340 -7.03 20.69 -40.70
C LYS A 340 -8.35 19.98 -41.00
N SER A 341 -8.29 18.78 -41.52
CA SER A 341 -9.48 17.98 -41.85
C SER A 341 -10.02 17.17 -40.67
N CYS A 342 -9.28 17.06 -39.60
CA CYS A 342 -9.64 16.30 -38.42
C CYS A 342 -9.57 17.20 -37.18
N HIS A 343 -10.71 17.34 -36.49
CA HIS A 343 -10.82 18.14 -35.28
C HIS A 343 -11.24 17.28 -34.10
N VAL A 344 -10.41 17.23 -33.05
CA VAL A 344 -10.70 16.45 -31.86
C VAL A 344 -10.64 17.36 -30.64
N LYS A 345 -11.78 17.53 -29.97
CA LYS A 345 -11.91 18.45 -28.84
C LYS A 345 -12.46 17.73 -27.61
N ALA A 346 -11.71 17.76 -26.52
CA ALA A 346 -12.11 17.30 -25.18
C ALA A 346 -12.04 18.46 -24.18
N LYS A 347 -12.96 18.52 -23.20
CA LYS A 347 -12.75 19.39 -22.03
C LYS A 347 -11.81 18.76 -21.02
N GLY A 348 -11.77 17.41 -20.93
CA GLY A 348 -10.78 16.64 -20.20
C GLY A 348 -9.54 16.38 -21.06
N SER A 349 -9.03 15.16 -21.02
CA SER A 349 -7.80 14.73 -21.66
C SER A 349 -8.05 14.02 -23.01
N ILE A 350 -7.04 14.06 -23.90
CA ILE A 350 -7.01 13.30 -25.15
C ILE A 350 -5.88 12.28 -25.06
N ARG A 351 -6.19 11.00 -25.28
CA ARG A 351 -5.22 9.90 -25.33
C ARG A 351 -5.32 9.14 -26.64
N ALA A 352 -4.18 8.97 -27.32
CA ALA A 352 -4.09 8.18 -28.55
C ALA A 352 -2.70 7.54 -28.70
N SER A 353 -2.55 6.57 -29.61
CA SER A 353 -1.23 6.06 -29.94
C SER A 353 -0.43 7.10 -30.72
N TYR A 354 -1.04 7.78 -31.69
CA TYR A 354 -0.42 8.84 -32.46
C TYR A 354 -1.44 9.79 -33.08
N ALA A 355 -0.98 10.95 -33.52
CA ALA A 355 -1.79 11.93 -34.24
C ALA A 355 -1.02 12.54 -35.40
N GLN A 356 -1.71 12.76 -36.54
CA GLN A 356 -1.12 13.35 -37.75
C GLN A 356 -2.10 14.28 -38.44
N TYR A 357 -1.66 15.50 -38.80
CA TYR A 357 -2.43 16.50 -39.57
C TYR A 357 -3.78 16.87 -38.93
N CYS A 358 -3.86 16.93 -37.61
CA CYS A 358 -5.07 17.15 -36.84
C CYS A 358 -5.03 18.47 -36.06
N ASP A 359 -6.21 18.99 -35.75
CA ASP A 359 -6.42 20.01 -34.70
C ASP A 359 -6.89 19.28 -33.42
N LEU A 360 -6.04 19.32 -32.38
CA LEU A 360 -6.27 18.66 -31.09
C LEU A 360 -6.45 19.71 -29.99
N GLN A 361 -7.58 19.71 -29.33
CA GLN A 361 -7.89 20.65 -28.25
C GLN A 361 -8.30 19.88 -26.99
N ALA A 362 -7.46 19.92 -25.95
CA ALA A 362 -7.76 19.37 -24.63
C ALA A 362 -7.77 20.44 -23.55
N GLY A 363 -8.74 20.37 -22.65
CA GLY A 363 -8.77 21.23 -21.46
C GLY A 363 -7.76 20.83 -20.40
N GLU A 364 -7.37 19.56 -20.39
CA GLU A 364 -6.36 19.00 -19.48
C GLU A 364 -5.15 18.50 -20.26
N ASP A 365 -4.90 17.20 -20.26
CA ASP A 365 -3.68 16.60 -20.78
C ASP A 365 -3.87 16.01 -22.20
N ILE A 366 -2.79 16.00 -23.00
CA ILE A 366 -2.70 15.26 -24.25
C ILE A 366 -1.56 14.25 -24.14
N GLU A 367 -1.90 12.97 -24.32
CA GLU A 367 -0.95 11.86 -24.25
C GLU A 367 -0.92 11.09 -25.59
N LEU A 368 0.22 11.09 -26.25
CA LEU A 368 0.46 10.35 -27.49
C LEU A 368 1.63 9.38 -27.28
N ALA A 369 1.42 8.10 -27.56
CA ALA A 369 2.42 7.08 -27.23
C ALA A 369 3.57 7.00 -28.23
N VAL A 370 3.36 7.33 -29.51
CA VAL A 370 4.33 7.08 -30.57
C VAL A 370 4.81 8.37 -31.20
N HIS A 371 3.91 9.16 -31.77
CA HIS A 371 4.29 10.44 -32.38
C HIS A 371 3.13 11.43 -32.54
N SER A 372 3.49 12.69 -32.64
CA SER A 372 2.67 13.80 -33.06
C SER A 372 3.31 14.43 -34.30
N MET A 373 2.63 14.46 -35.44
CA MET A 373 3.17 14.98 -36.69
C MET A 373 2.24 16.02 -37.33
N ASN A 374 2.75 17.23 -37.56
CA ASN A 374 2.04 18.32 -38.23
C ASN A 374 0.63 18.59 -37.65
N ASN A 375 0.52 18.57 -36.32
CA ASN A 375 -0.71 18.85 -35.61
C ASN A 375 -0.73 20.29 -35.08
N ASP A 376 -1.93 20.86 -35.02
CA ASP A 376 -2.20 22.06 -34.25
C ASP A 376 -2.76 21.63 -32.90
N ILE A 377 -2.00 21.88 -31.84
CA ILE A 377 -2.30 21.37 -30.49
C ILE A 377 -2.60 22.54 -29.54
N VAL A 378 -3.72 22.46 -28.84
CA VAL A 378 -4.02 23.33 -27.69
C VAL A 378 -4.30 22.43 -26.50
N CYS A 379 -3.41 22.48 -25.51
CA CYS A 379 -3.45 21.66 -24.31
C CYS A 379 -3.48 22.53 -23.06
N GLY A 380 -4.48 22.33 -22.20
CA GLY A 380 -4.65 23.16 -20.99
C GLY A 380 -3.62 22.89 -19.91
N ARG A 381 -3.03 21.68 -19.89
CA ARG A 381 -2.02 21.26 -18.91
C ARG A 381 -0.80 20.67 -19.60
N ASN A 382 -0.67 19.34 -19.65
CA ASN A 382 0.56 18.69 -20.10
C ASN A 382 0.42 18.03 -21.47
N LEU A 383 1.43 18.17 -22.31
CA LEU A 383 1.58 17.42 -23.54
C LEU A 383 2.68 16.38 -23.37
N THR A 384 2.30 15.12 -23.43
CA THR A 384 3.25 14.00 -23.36
C THR A 384 3.22 13.22 -24.67
N VAL A 385 4.35 13.19 -25.36
CA VAL A 385 4.54 12.37 -26.56
C VAL A 385 5.63 11.36 -26.25
N LEU A 386 5.22 10.26 -25.59
CA LEU A 386 6.15 9.24 -25.09
C LEU A 386 5.40 7.94 -24.83
N ASP A 387 5.97 6.80 -25.21
CA ASP A 387 5.43 5.51 -24.84
C ASP A 387 5.77 5.12 -23.39
N ALA A 388 5.07 4.13 -22.87
CA ALA A 388 5.26 3.66 -21.50
C ALA A 388 6.68 3.12 -21.22
N ASN A 389 7.42 2.72 -22.27
CA ASN A 389 8.78 2.18 -22.16
C ASN A 389 9.85 3.25 -22.41
N GLY A 390 9.47 4.47 -22.77
CA GLY A 390 10.39 5.56 -23.09
C GLY A 390 11.19 5.35 -24.39
N ARG A 391 10.72 4.51 -25.31
CA ARG A 391 11.44 4.15 -26.54
C ARG A 391 10.93 4.87 -27.79
N ASN A 392 9.70 5.37 -27.74
CA ASN A 392 9.08 6.10 -28.83
C ASN A 392 8.49 7.39 -28.31
N GLY A 393 8.48 8.44 -29.12
CA GLY A 393 7.89 9.70 -28.72
C GLY A 393 8.45 10.88 -29.53
N THR A 394 7.96 11.04 -30.77
CA THR A 394 8.41 12.14 -31.64
C THR A 394 7.35 13.22 -31.73
N LEU A 395 7.68 14.44 -31.37
CA LEU A 395 6.87 15.64 -31.60
C LEU A 395 7.49 16.45 -32.73
N SER A 396 6.84 16.50 -33.89
CA SER A 396 7.39 17.16 -35.07
C SER A 396 6.33 17.85 -35.91
N GLY A 397 6.67 19.06 -36.38
CA GLY A 397 5.80 19.85 -37.24
C GLY A 397 4.54 20.38 -36.54
N GLY A 398 3.99 21.47 -37.09
CA GLY A 398 2.84 22.15 -36.54
C GLY A 398 3.12 23.00 -35.31
N ASP A 399 2.07 23.48 -34.68
CA ASP A 399 2.09 24.38 -33.53
C ASP A 399 1.49 23.71 -32.31
N ALA A 400 2.21 23.67 -31.20
CA ALA A 400 1.74 23.13 -29.92
C ALA A 400 1.69 24.25 -28.86
N LYS A 401 0.48 24.59 -28.40
CA LYS A 401 0.21 25.52 -27.30
C LYS A 401 -0.13 24.73 -26.05
N VAL A 402 0.73 24.79 -25.03
CA VAL A 402 0.64 23.93 -23.84
C VAL A 402 0.63 24.77 -22.57
N GLY A 403 -0.33 24.51 -21.71
CA GLY A 403 -0.51 25.25 -20.46
C GLY A 403 0.64 25.11 -19.49
N ASP A 404 1.14 23.88 -19.36
CA ASP A 404 2.20 23.54 -18.40
C ASP A 404 3.37 22.84 -19.10
N LYS A 405 3.58 21.55 -18.90
CA LYS A 405 4.76 20.77 -19.28
C LYS A 405 4.65 20.10 -20.65
N VAL A 406 5.76 20.09 -21.41
CA VAL A 406 5.89 19.29 -22.63
C VAL A 406 7.01 18.26 -22.46
N VAL A 407 6.70 16.97 -22.69
CA VAL A 407 7.68 15.88 -22.61
C VAL A 407 7.59 15.04 -23.88
N CYS A 408 8.73 14.82 -24.52
CA CYS A 408 8.86 13.91 -25.66
C CYS A 408 10.19 13.18 -25.63
N LEU A 409 10.37 12.16 -26.45
CA LEU A 409 11.66 11.51 -26.66
C LEU A 409 12.49 12.34 -27.64
N GLN A 410 11.91 12.69 -28.79
CA GLN A 410 12.54 13.48 -29.82
C GLN A 410 11.68 14.70 -30.18
N LEU A 411 12.30 15.87 -30.23
CA LEU A 411 11.64 17.12 -30.58
C LEU A 411 12.14 17.61 -31.94
N GLY A 412 11.21 17.72 -32.88
CA GLY A 412 11.53 17.94 -34.31
C GLY A 412 11.85 16.63 -35.03
N VAL A 413 12.22 16.78 -36.29
CA VAL A 413 12.64 15.69 -37.19
C VAL A 413 13.73 16.20 -38.12
N GLU A 414 14.54 15.30 -38.66
CA GLU A 414 15.52 15.65 -39.68
C GLU A 414 14.80 16.07 -40.96
N GLY A 415 15.11 17.27 -41.46
CA GLY A 415 14.49 17.83 -42.66
C GLY A 415 14.02 19.27 -42.49
N ASP A 416 13.13 19.71 -43.40
CA ASP A 416 12.66 21.10 -43.48
C ASP A 416 11.40 21.42 -42.66
N THR A 417 10.86 20.48 -41.90
CA THR A 417 9.65 20.68 -41.11
C THR A 417 9.92 21.52 -39.86
N ALA A 418 9.34 22.70 -39.79
CA ALA A 418 9.42 23.54 -38.61
C ALA A 418 8.47 23.02 -37.52
N THR A 419 8.96 22.99 -36.28
CA THR A 419 8.14 22.60 -35.10
C THR A 419 8.12 23.78 -34.13
N LYS A 420 6.92 24.24 -33.75
CA LYS A 420 6.77 25.31 -32.77
C LYS A 420 6.10 24.77 -31.51
N VAL A 421 6.68 25.08 -30.35
CA VAL A 421 6.14 24.70 -29.05
C VAL A 421 6.07 25.97 -28.18
N GLU A 422 4.85 26.41 -27.89
CA GLU A 422 4.58 27.48 -26.93
C GLU A 422 4.18 26.79 -25.61
N ALA A 423 5.10 26.78 -24.65
CA ALA A 423 4.87 26.24 -23.32
C ALA A 423 4.46 27.38 -22.37
N PHE A 424 3.85 27.00 -21.25
CA PHE A 424 3.33 27.94 -20.26
C PHE A 424 2.36 28.97 -20.88
N ALA A 425 1.45 28.49 -21.73
CA ALA A 425 0.45 29.36 -22.38
C ALA A 425 -0.40 30.16 -21.40
N ARG A 426 -0.47 29.76 -20.13
CA ARG A 426 -1.14 30.48 -19.03
C ARG A 426 -0.33 31.66 -18.46
N TYR A 427 0.91 31.89 -18.91
CA TYR A 427 1.80 32.94 -18.39
C TYR A 427 1.19 34.32 -18.45
N SER A 428 0.60 34.71 -19.60
CA SER A 428 -0.06 36.03 -19.78
C SER A 428 -1.24 36.19 -18.82
N ALA A 429 -2.05 35.14 -18.64
CA ALA A 429 -3.18 35.15 -17.72
C ALA A 429 -2.73 35.30 -16.24
N PHE A 430 -1.63 34.66 -15.84
CA PHE A 430 -1.06 34.91 -14.52
C PHE A 430 -0.58 36.33 -14.34
N LYS A 431 0.14 36.90 -15.33
CA LYS A 431 0.60 38.29 -15.29
C LYS A 431 -0.56 39.30 -15.19
N GLU A 432 -1.59 39.14 -16.01
CA GLU A 432 -2.78 39.96 -15.97
C GLU A 432 -3.47 39.87 -14.60
N ARG A 433 -3.65 38.65 -14.09
CA ARG A 433 -4.28 38.43 -12.78
C ARG A 433 -3.50 39.05 -11.63
N LEU A 434 -2.16 38.91 -11.64
CA LEU A 434 -1.29 39.58 -10.65
C LEU A 434 -1.35 41.08 -10.75
N ALA A 435 -1.38 41.64 -11.96
CA ALA A 435 -1.52 43.07 -12.17
C ALA A 435 -2.86 43.61 -11.65
N GLU A 436 -3.97 42.92 -11.94
CA GLU A 436 -5.29 43.26 -11.40
C GLU A 436 -5.34 43.20 -9.86
N LEU A 437 -4.79 42.16 -9.25
CA LEU A 437 -4.77 42.02 -7.79
C LEU A 437 -3.89 43.09 -7.14
N LYS A 438 -2.76 43.47 -7.75
CA LYS A 438 -1.91 44.58 -7.29
C LYS A 438 -2.63 45.92 -7.36
N ASP A 439 -3.38 46.16 -8.42
CA ASP A 439 -4.19 47.40 -8.55
C ASP A 439 -5.35 47.41 -7.53
N GLN A 440 -6.04 46.28 -7.35
CA GLN A 440 -7.07 46.14 -6.32
C GLN A 440 -6.50 46.36 -4.90
N TYR A 441 -5.34 45.80 -4.60
CA TYR A 441 -4.65 46.00 -3.34
C TYR A 441 -4.29 47.46 -3.09
N LYS A 442 -3.76 48.13 -4.11
CA LYS A 442 -3.44 49.56 -4.05
C LYS A 442 -4.69 50.40 -3.77
N ARG A 443 -5.80 50.14 -4.47
CA ARG A 443 -7.08 50.85 -4.24
C ARG A 443 -7.63 50.59 -2.83
N ALA A 444 -7.51 49.37 -2.32
CA ALA A 444 -7.92 49.05 -0.96
C ALA A 444 -7.05 49.75 0.08
N GLN A 445 -5.73 49.89 -0.16
CA GLN A 445 -4.85 50.71 0.68
C GLN A 445 -5.25 52.22 0.67
N GLU A 446 -5.53 52.79 -0.50
CA GLU A 446 -6.01 54.17 -0.63
C GLU A 446 -7.31 54.36 0.14
N GLY A 447 -8.27 53.41 0.02
CA GLY A 447 -9.51 53.42 0.80
C GLY A 447 -9.29 53.36 2.32
N THR A 448 -8.34 52.55 2.77
CA THR A 448 -7.97 52.49 4.19
C THR A 448 -7.36 53.81 4.68
N MET A 449 -6.52 54.45 3.86
CA MET A 449 -5.94 55.78 4.18
C MET A 449 -7.00 56.85 4.28
N ASP A 450 -8.04 56.82 3.41
CA ASP A 450 -9.15 57.77 3.46
C ASP A 450 -10.01 57.60 4.72
N VAL A 451 -10.22 56.35 5.18
CA VAL A 451 -10.91 56.10 6.45
C VAL A 451 -10.09 56.61 7.63
N ILE A 452 -8.76 56.40 7.62
CA ILE A 452 -7.87 56.94 8.64
C ILE A 452 -7.89 58.48 8.67
N ARG A 453 -7.92 59.11 7.50
CA ARG A 453 -8.07 60.60 7.42
C ARG A 453 -9.39 61.06 8.04
N LYS A 454 -10.50 60.43 7.71
CA LYS A 454 -11.82 60.72 8.31
C LYS A 454 -11.81 60.52 9.83
N GLU A 455 -11.18 59.44 10.33
CA GLU A 455 -11.01 59.18 11.76
C GLU A 455 -10.20 60.31 12.43
N LEU A 456 -9.12 60.77 11.80
CA LEU A 456 -8.28 61.84 12.31
C LEU A 456 -9.02 63.19 12.31
N GLU A 457 -9.81 63.50 11.28
CA GLU A 457 -10.65 64.68 11.21
C GLU A 457 -11.74 64.67 12.28
N PHE A 458 -12.39 63.52 12.48
CA PHE A 458 -13.37 63.35 13.56
C PHE A 458 -12.74 63.55 14.94
N LYS A 459 -11.53 63.02 15.17
CA LYS A 459 -10.78 63.18 16.43
C LYS A 459 -10.29 64.61 16.68
N LYS A 460 -10.14 65.45 15.64
CA LYS A 460 -9.77 66.87 15.76
C LYS A 460 -10.95 67.79 16.14
N ARG A 461 -12.22 67.36 15.94
CA ARG A 461 -13.40 68.14 16.34
C ARG A 461 -13.54 68.21 17.86
N PRO A 462 -14.12 69.25 18.42
CA PRO A 462 -14.42 69.38 19.86
C PRO A 462 -15.30 68.19 20.34
N LYS A 463 -15.11 67.72 21.55
CA LYS A 463 -15.86 66.56 22.09
C LYS A 463 -17.39 66.76 22.07
N ALA A 464 -17.90 68.01 22.15
CA ALA A 464 -19.32 68.35 22.12
C ALA A 464 -19.96 68.15 20.74
N GLU A 465 -19.19 68.12 19.66
CA GLU A 465 -19.64 67.97 18.26
C GLU A 465 -19.44 66.53 17.70
N ARG A 466 -18.96 65.60 18.49
CA ARG A 466 -18.76 64.18 18.10
C ARG A 466 -20.00 63.38 18.42
N THR A 467 -20.59 62.75 17.43
CA THR A 467 -21.74 61.85 17.62
C THR A 467 -21.28 60.41 17.68
N ASP A 468 -21.92 59.61 18.55
CA ASP A 468 -21.61 58.17 18.70
C ASP A 468 -21.96 57.41 17.41
N GLU A 469 -22.94 57.89 16.63
CA GLU A 469 -23.32 57.29 15.34
C GLU A 469 -22.22 57.45 14.28
N GLU A 470 -21.59 58.65 14.19
CA GLU A 470 -20.46 58.87 13.26
C GLU A 470 -19.23 58.01 13.66
N GLN A 471 -18.96 57.86 14.97
CA GLN A 471 -17.90 56.99 15.45
C GLN A 471 -18.16 55.54 15.05
N ALA A 472 -19.38 55.02 15.26
CA ALA A 472 -19.75 53.68 14.89
C ALA A 472 -19.66 53.45 13.36
N GLN A 473 -20.03 54.41 12.54
CA GLN A 473 -19.87 54.33 11.09
C GLN A 473 -18.39 54.27 10.67
N ILE A 474 -17.52 55.06 11.26
CA ILE A 474 -16.07 55.04 10.99
C ILE A 474 -15.49 53.67 11.38
N ASP A 475 -15.87 53.13 12.55
CA ASP A 475 -15.38 51.84 13.04
C ASP A 475 -15.86 50.69 12.12
N VAL A 476 -17.10 50.72 11.65
CA VAL A 476 -17.61 49.75 10.66
C VAL A 476 -16.86 49.87 9.33
N MET A 477 -16.65 51.07 8.80
CA MET A 477 -15.89 51.28 7.56
C MET A 477 -14.44 50.79 7.71
N LYS A 478 -13.82 51.02 8.86
CA LYS A 478 -12.45 50.57 9.17
C LYS A 478 -12.35 49.05 9.18
N THR A 479 -13.31 48.41 9.84
CA THR A 479 -13.35 46.92 9.92
C THR A 479 -13.54 46.34 8.52
N GLN A 480 -14.52 46.85 7.75
CA GLN A 480 -14.79 46.39 6.40
C GLN A 480 -13.59 46.57 5.45
N ASN A 481 -12.93 47.72 5.48
CA ASN A 481 -11.76 47.98 4.65
C ASN A 481 -10.56 47.11 5.05
N ASN A 482 -10.35 46.87 6.33
CA ASN A 482 -9.29 45.99 6.80
C ASN A 482 -9.54 44.55 6.37
N GLU A 483 -10.78 44.04 6.49
CA GLU A 483 -11.16 42.70 6.01
C GLU A 483 -10.96 42.58 4.49
N GLN A 484 -11.35 43.58 3.71
CA GLN A 484 -11.14 43.62 2.26
C GLN A 484 -9.66 43.63 1.91
N LEU A 485 -8.85 44.45 2.58
CA LEU A 485 -7.41 44.54 2.37
C LEU A 485 -6.74 43.22 2.63
N GLU A 486 -7.06 42.55 3.76
CA GLU A 486 -6.49 41.28 4.13
C GLU A 486 -6.91 40.17 3.14
N ALA A 487 -8.18 40.14 2.73
CA ALA A 487 -8.66 39.17 1.74
C ALA A 487 -7.98 39.33 0.37
N ILE A 488 -7.73 40.59 -0.09
CA ILE A 488 -7.01 40.85 -1.33
C ILE A 488 -5.54 40.44 -1.19
N LYS A 489 -4.92 40.76 -0.05
CA LYS A 489 -3.54 40.42 0.25
C LYS A 489 -3.32 38.90 0.22
N GLN A 490 -4.19 38.13 0.89
CA GLN A 490 -4.12 36.66 0.87
C GLN A 490 -4.25 36.09 -0.55
N LYS A 491 -5.18 36.66 -1.35
CA LYS A 491 -5.31 36.24 -2.76
C LYS A 491 -4.08 36.58 -3.60
N LEU A 492 -3.45 37.73 -3.35
CA LEU A 492 -2.23 38.13 -4.04
C LEU A 492 -1.08 37.20 -3.69
N GLU A 493 -0.83 36.94 -2.40
CA GLU A 493 0.21 36.03 -1.91
C GLU A 493 0.00 34.61 -2.46
N GLN A 494 -1.24 34.10 -2.46
CA GLN A 494 -1.56 32.81 -3.03
C GLN A 494 -1.28 32.77 -4.54
N THR A 495 -1.69 33.79 -5.29
CA THR A 495 -1.47 33.83 -6.73
C THR A 495 0.01 34.00 -7.09
N GLU A 496 0.79 34.74 -6.29
CA GLU A 496 2.24 34.86 -6.45
C GLU A 496 2.93 33.50 -6.20
N HIS A 497 2.52 32.79 -5.15
CA HIS A 497 3.04 31.44 -4.87
C HIS A 497 2.67 30.45 -5.99
N ASP A 498 1.41 30.42 -6.43
CA ASP A 498 0.96 29.55 -7.53
C ASP A 498 1.73 29.85 -8.83
N PHE A 499 2.06 31.13 -9.08
CA PHE A 499 2.85 31.53 -10.23
C PHE A 499 4.32 31.07 -10.12
N GLU A 500 4.94 31.15 -8.95
CA GLU A 500 6.30 30.64 -8.72
C GLU A 500 6.37 29.12 -8.92
N VAL A 501 5.43 28.37 -8.36
CA VAL A 501 5.33 26.92 -8.58
C VAL A 501 5.16 26.60 -10.06
N ALA A 502 4.24 27.31 -10.73
CA ALA A 502 4.02 27.12 -12.16
C ALA A 502 5.27 27.44 -13.01
N LEU A 503 6.09 28.41 -12.63
CA LEU A 503 7.37 28.71 -13.30
C LEU A 503 8.39 27.59 -13.14
N GLU A 504 8.46 26.95 -11.99
CA GLU A 504 9.38 25.83 -11.74
C GLU A 504 8.94 24.55 -12.46
N GLU A 505 7.63 24.29 -12.53
CA GLU A 505 7.07 23.10 -13.15
C GLU A 505 7.02 23.17 -14.67
N ASN A 506 6.98 24.37 -15.27
CA ASN A 506 6.90 24.55 -16.71
C ASN A 506 8.24 24.24 -17.38
N ILE A 507 8.25 23.15 -18.15
CA ILE A 507 9.44 22.65 -18.83
C ILE A 507 9.05 22.08 -20.20
N VAL A 508 9.90 22.30 -21.21
CA VAL A 508 9.89 21.55 -22.45
C VAL A 508 11.09 20.60 -22.42
N GLU A 509 10.85 19.30 -22.34
CA GLU A 509 11.86 18.27 -22.18
C GLU A 509 11.86 17.32 -23.37
N ALA A 510 13.01 17.24 -24.07
CA ALA A 510 13.28 16.19 -25.05
C ALA A 510 14.34 15.25 -24.45
N LYS A 511 13.98 13.98 -24.23
CA LYS A 511 14.84 13.04 -23.51
C LYS A 511 16.04 12.56 -24.31
N GLU A 512 15.89 12.41 -25.62
CA GLU A 512 16.95 11.85 -26.48
C GLU A 512 17.57 12.89 -27.42
N ARG A 513 16.74 13.68 -28.14
CA ARG A 513 17.24 14.56 -29.19
C ARG A 513 16.32 15.75 -29.50
N VAL A 514 16.91 16.90 -29.80
CA VAL A 514 16.25 18.07 -30.37
C VAL A 514 16.87 18.37 -31.75
N PHE A 515 16.03 18.45 -32.77
CA PHE A 515 16.46 18.72 -34.15
C PHE A 515 16.53 20.21 -34.47
N THR A 516 16.99 20.53 -35.65
CA THR A 516 17.01 21.91 -36.21
C THR A 516 15.58 22.40 -36.45
N ARG A 517 15.39 23.74 -36.52
CA ARG A 517 14.08 24.38 -36.79
C ARG A 517 13.00 24.10 -35.75
N VAL A 518 13.39 23.77 -34.54
CA VAL A 518 12.48 23.74 -33.41
C VAL A 518 12.50 25.09 -32.73
N THR A 519 11.33 25.71 -32.61
CA THR A 519 11.14 26.96 -31.86
C THR A 519 10.38 26.66 -30.58
N VAL A 520 11.02 26.95 -29.44
CA VAL A 520 10.41 26.86 -28.11
C VAL A 520 10.15 28.29 -27.63
N GLN A 521 8.92 28.57 -27.26
CA GLN A 521 8.44 29.87 -26.82
C GLN A 521 7.83 29.79 -25.42
N PHE A 522 8.16 30.76 -24.57
CA PHE A 522 7.52 31.01 -23.26
C PHE A 522 7.12 32.47 -23.18
N GLY A 523 5.83 32.76 -23.19
CA GLY A 523 5.32 34.14 -23.26
C GLY A 523 5.86 34.86 -24.50
N ASP A 524 6.62 35.96 -24.30
CA ASP A 524 7.19 36.77 -25.37
C ASP A 524 8.59 36.30 -25.81
N GLU A 525 9.24 35.43 -25.02
CA GLU A 525 10.59 34.93 -25.29
C GLU A 525 10.56 33.66 -26.13
N GLN A 526 11.45 33.57 -27.11
CA GLN A 526 11.58 32.39 -27.98
C GLN A 526 13.03 32.03 -28.31
N VAL A 527 13.26 30.72 -28.43
CA VAL A 527 14.57 30.17 -28.86
C VAL A 527 14.36 29.20 -30.02
N THR A 528 15.07 29.38 -31.11
CA THR A 528 15.05 28.48 -32.27
C THR A 528 16.37 27.72 -32.37
N THR A 529 16.31 26.38 -32.47
CA THR A 529 17.46 25.50 -32.59
C THR A 529 18.05 25.59 -34.00
N LYS A 530 19.36 25.97 -34.09
CA LYS A 530 20.08 26.07 -35.36
C LYS A 530 20.88 24.81 -35.70
N ARG A 531 21.07 23.90 -34.76
CA ARG A 531 21.77 22.61 -34.91
C ARG A 531 21.07 21.56 -34.09
N THR A 532 21.29 20.29 -34.42
CA THR A 532 20.77 19.17 -33.64
C THR A 532 21.56 19.05 -32.33
N HIS A 533 20.85 18.81 -31.24
CA HIS A 533 21.35 18.60 -29.89
C HIS A 533 20.96 17.21 -29.39
N GLY A 534 21.69 16.67 -28.41
CA GLY A 534 21.24 15.55 -27.58
C GLY A 534 20.02 15.90 -26.72
N GLY A 535 19.67 15.03 -25.79
CA GLY A 535 18.58 15.28 -24.83
C GLY A 535 18.80 16.58 -24.06
N CYS A 536 17.81 17.44 -24.03
CA CYS A 536 17.87 18.70 -23.30
C CYS A 536 16.50 19.17 -22.83
N SER A 537 16.51 20.08 -21.88
CA SER A 537 15.34 20.73 -21.34
C SER A 537 15.41 22.24 -21.46
N PHE A 538 14.28 22.85 -21.81
CA PHE A 538 14.09 24.29 -21.89
C PHE A 538 13.27 24.72 -20.68
N ARG A 539 13.79 25.69 -19.90
CA ARG A 539 13.13 26.25 -18.72
C ARG A 539 13.10 27.78 -18.81
N PHE A 540 12.05 28.38 -18.33
CA PHE A 540 11.86 29.81 -18.33
C PHE A 540 11.98 30.38 -16.91
N ASN A 541 12.76 31.46 -16.75
CA ASN A 541 12.98 32.13 -15.47
C ASN A 541 12.40 33.54 -15.41
N GLN A 542 11.35 33.86 -16.18
CA GLN A 542 10.71 35.17 -16.41
C GLN A 542 11.50 36.15 -17.28
N TYR A 543 12.79 35.90 -17.54
CA TYR A 543 13.67 36.83 -18.27
C TYR A 543 14.28 36.17 -19.51
N GLU A 544 14.62 34.90 -19.41
CA GLU A 544 15.30 34.17 -20.49
C GLU A 544 14.93 32.68 -20.47
N ILE A 545 15.08 32.03 -21.62
CA ILE A 545 14.92 30.60 -21.77
C ILE A 545 16.29 29.94 -21.56
N LYS A 546 16.45 29.18 -20.48
CA LYS A 546 17.65 28.39 -20.21
C LYS A 546 17.53 27.01 -20.85
N VAL A 547 18.57 26.63 -21.61
CA VAL A 547 18.67 25.30 -22.21
C VAL A 547 19.72 24.50 -21.43
N SER A 548 19.31 23.38 -20.83
CA SER A 548 20.17 22.49 -20.06
C SER A 548 20.24 21.13 -20.74
N ALA A 549 21.42 20.57 -20.93
CA ALA A 549 21.59 19.21 -21.41
C ALA A 549 21.12 18.23 -20.33
N ASN A 550 20.39 17.19 -20.72
CA ASN A 550 20.06 16.08 -19.84
C ASN A 550 21.32 15.19 -19.78
N LEU A 551 22.11 15.32 -18.70
CA LEU A 551 23.20 14.39 -18.40
C LEU A 551 22.56 13.09 -17.93
N GLU A 552 22.81 11.98 -18.60
CA GLU A 552 22.48 10.66 -18.08
C GLU A 552 23.30 10.43 -16.80
N GLU A 553 22.68 9.82 -15.76
CA GLU A 553 23.34 9.56 -14.47
C GLU A 553 24.61 8.69 -14.59
N GLU A 554 24.84 8.02 -15.72
CA GLU A 554 26.06 7.24 -16.00
C GLU A 554 27.30 8.11 -16.27
N ASP A 555 27.16 9.36 -16.72
CA ASP A 555 28.29 10.26 -16.98
C ASP A 555 28.83 10.95 -15.71
N VAL A 556 28.11 10.92 -14.61
CA VAL A 556 28.54 11.51 -13.32
C VAL A 556 29.46 10.55 -12.54
N ALA A 557 29.50 9.26 -12.88
CA ALA A 557 30.34 8.26 -12.23
C ALA A 557 31.74 8.13 -12.87
N ALA A 558 32.03 8.88 -13.94
CA ALA A 558 33.29 8.81 -14.72
C ALA A 558 34.17 10.07 -14.63
N VAL A 559 33.90 10.99 -13.68
CA VAL A 559 34.79 12.16 -13.42
C VAL A 559 35.39 12.08 -12.01
#